data_4cacf7e561e2f7122b82e240d6722db5
#
_entry.id   4cacf7e561e2f7122b82e240d6722db5
#
_cell.length_a   1.000
_cell.length_b   1.000
_cell.length_c   1.000
_cell.angle_alpha   90.00
_cell.angle_beta   90.00
_cell.angle_gamma   90.00
#
_symmetry.space_group_name_H-M   'P 1'
#
loop_
_entity.id
_entity.type
_entity.pdbx_description
1 polymer ?
#
loop_
_entity_poly.entity_id
_entity_poly.type
_entity_poly.pdbx_seq_one_letter_code
_entity_poly.pdbx_strand_id
1 'polypeptide(L)'
;AREVLRDGGYLLASDYFVHFKDASKNPHLQSSHDLKKYLATAKEQGFDLIREYDQTENTMPTLDYGKYFINRFVEPTIDYISYSSKKSFPKMAPIIGSFIRSKYDLKKKQLDLLDSNLFRKYRKYMIFLFKKI
;
A
#
# COMPACT_ATOMS: atom_id res chain seq x y z
N ALA A 1 -21.14 0.51 6.63
CA ALA A 1 -20.93 0.64 8.10
C ALA A 1 -22.12 1.32 8.77
N ARG A 2 -22.65 2.44 8.19
CA ARG A 2 -23.75 3.20 8.82
C ARG A 2 -25.02 2.38 9.08
N GLU A 3 -25.41 1.52 8.18
CA GLU A 3 -26.65 0.71 8.27
C GLU A 3 -26.53 -0.44 9.28
N VAL A 4 -25.32 -0.89 9.57
CA VAL A 4 -25.05 -2.04 10.44
C VAL A 4 -24.81 -1.62 11.88
N LEU A 5 -24.34 -0.39 12.12
CA LEU A 5 -24.05 0.13 13.44
C LEU A 5 -25.31 0.75 14.07
N ARG A 6 -25.55 0.40 15.34
CA ARG A 6 -26.56 1.09 16.18
C ARG A 6 -26.10 2.51 16.47
N ASP A 7 -27.04 3.42 16.73
CA ASP A 7 -26.73 4.76 17.19
C ASP A 7 -25.94 4.69 18.50
N GLY A 8 -24.93 5.52 18.64
CA GLY A 8 -23.96 5.44 19.73
C GLY A 8 -22.91 4.33 19.58
N GLY A 9 -22.99 3.47 18.56
CA GLY A 9 -22.01 2.42 18.28
C GLY A 9 -20.66 2.99 17.80
N TYR A 10 -19.61 2.19 17.93
CA TYR A 10 -18.25 2.57 17.56
C TYR A 10 -17.78 1.86 16.30
N LEU A 11 -17.03 2.59 15.46
CA LEU A 11 -16.35 2.10 14.28
C LEU A 11 -14.85 2.32 14.45
N LEU A 12 -14.08 1.25 14.39
CA LEU A 12 -12.63 1.32 14.28
C LEU A 12 -12.27 1.15 12.80
N ALA A 13 -11.56 2.13 12.25
CA ALA A 13 -11.10 2.12 10.86
C ALA A 13 -9.60 2.37 10.81
N SER A 14 -8.89 1.62 9.97
CA SER A 14 -7.46 1.82 9.73
C SER A 14 -7.16 1.75 8.24
N ASP A 15 -6.35 2.69 7.75
CA ASP A 15 -5.94 2.71 6.36
C ASP A 15 -4.70 3.61 6.16
N TYR A 16 -4.19 3.57 4.93
CA TYR A 16 -3.12 4.44 4.46
C TYR A 16 -3.71 5.68 3.81
N PHE A 17 -3.31 6.84 4.33
CA PHE A 17 -3.80 8.13 3.86
C PHE A 17 -2.69 8.96 3.25
N VAL A 18 -3.04 9.69 2.20
CA VAL A 18 -2.20 10.74 1.66
C VAL A 18 -2.52 12.04 2.38
N HIS A 19 -1.49 12.76 2.79
CA HIS A 19 -1.64 13.96 3.61
C HIS A 19 -1.22 15.26 2.91
N PHE A 20 -0.93 15.22 1.61
CA PHE A 20 -0.52 16.43 0.88
C PHE A 20 -1.39 16.69 -0.38
N LYS A 21 -1.45 17.97 -0.78
CA LYS A 21 -2.41 18.46 -1.78
C LYS A 21 -2.20 17.93 -3.22
N ASP A 22 -1.01 17.48 -3.57
CA ASP A 22 -0.67 17.07 -4.94
C ASP A 22 -0.61 15.55 -5.16
N ALA A 23 -1.20 14.79 -4.27
CA ALA A 23 -1.26 13.33 -4.38
C ALA A 23 -1.89 12.82 -5.68
N SER A 24 -2.88 13.55 -6.21
CA SER A 24 -3.55 13.22 -7.47
C SER A 24 -2.63 13.25 -8.69
N LYS A 25 -1.52 13.98 -8.62
CA LYS A 25 -0.53 14.08 -9.69
C LYS A 25 0.50 12.97 -9.68
N ASN A 26 0.59 12.21 -8.59
CA ASN A 26 1.54 11.11 -8.46
C ASN A 26 0.82 9.78 -8.73
N PRO A 27 1.12 9.09 -9.85
CA PRO A 27 0.46 7.84 -10.21
C PRO A 27 0.61 6.74 -9.15
N HIS A 28 1.64 6.81 -8.30
CA HIS A 28 1.85 5.86 -7.20
C HIS A 28 0.90 6.09 -6.01
N LEU A 29 0.21 7.23 -5.96
CA LEU A 29 -0.65 7.63 -4.84
C LEU A 29 -2.14 7.64 -5.20
N GLN A 30 -2.48 7.39 -6.46
CA GLN A 30 -3.87 7.48 -6.96
C GLN A 30 -4.86 6.55 -6.24
N SER A 31 -4.38 5.44 -5.66
CA SER A 31 -5.23 4.50 -4.91
C SER A 31 -5.35 4.81 -3.42
N SER A 32 -4.72 5.88 -2.94
CA SER A 32 -4.73 6.21 -1.51
C SER A 32 -5.81 7.24 -1.20
N HIS A 33 -6.44 7.11 -0.05
CA HIS A 33 -7.47 8.03 0.39
C HIS A 33 -6.85 9.35 0.87
N ASP A 34 -7.45 10.48 0.46
CA ASP A 34 -7.14 11.78 1.03
C ASP A 34 -7.66 11.85 2.47
N LEU A 35 -6.78 12.13 3.42
CA LEU A 35 -7.10 12.15 4.84
C LEU A 35 -8.21 13.14 5.18
N LYS A 36 -8.14 14.37 4.62
CA LYS A 36 -9.12 15.42 4.91
C LYS A 36 -10.49 15.05 4.36
N LYS A 37 -10.51 14.55 3.11
CA LYS A 37 -11.75 14.11 2.47
C LYS A 37 -12.39 12.94 3.22
N TYR A 38 -11.57 11.99 3.69
CA TYR A 38 -12.06 10.86 4.47
C TYR A 38 -12.75 11.29 5.76
N LEU A 39 -12.12 12.18 6.54
CA LEU A 39 -12.69 12.69 7.78
C LEU A 39 -13.95 13.53 7.54
N ALA A 40 -13.98 14.35 6.48
CA ALA A 40 -15.16 15.11 6.09
C ALA A 40 -16.33 14.17 5.73
N THR A 41 -16.07 13.15 4.91
CA THR A 41 -17.09 12.16 4.54
C THR A 41 -17.59 11.38 5.75
N ALA A 42 -16.71 10.99 6.68
CA ALA A 42 -17.13 10.30 7.90
C ALA A 42 -18.12 11.16 8.71
N LYS A 43 -17.83 12.46 8.85
CA LYS A 43 -18.71 13.42 9.54
C LYS A 43 -20.05 13.59 8.83
N GLU A 44 -20.06 13.75 7.50
CA GLU A 44 -21.27 13.83 6.68
C GLU A 44 -22.16 12.59 6.80
N GLN A 45 -21.53 11.43 7.03
CA GLN A 45 -22.22 10.15 7.22
C GLN A 45 -22.69 9.93 8.67
N GLY A 46 -22.57 10.92 9.55
CA GLY A 46 -23.03 10.87 10.94
C GLY A 46 -22.07 10.10 11.86
N PHE A 47 -20.76 10.22 11.61
CA PHE A 47 -19.73 9.68 12.47
C PHE A 47 -18.91 10.79 13.10
N ASP A 48 -18.82 10.82 14.42
CA ASP A 48 -17.92 11.70 15.15
C ASP A 48 -16.58 11.02 15.39
N LEU A 49 -15.48 11.71 15.11
CA LEU A 49 -14.14 11.26 15.41
C LEU A 49 -13.89 11.39 16.93
N ILE A 50 -13.70 10.25 17.60
CA ILE A 50 -13.42 10.20 19.04
C ILE A 50 -11.91 10.22 19.31
N ARG A 51 -11.15 9.43 18.52
CA ARG A 51 -9.69 9.35 18.64
C ARG A 51 -9.05 9.04 17.30
N GLU A 52 -7.83 9.55 17.15
CA GLU A 52 -6.94 9.20 16.04
C GLU A 52 -5.58 8.75 16.58
N TYR A 53 -4.98 7.77 15.89
CA TYR A 53 -3.66 7.27 16.21
C TYR A 53 -2.83 7.23 14.93
N ASP A 54 -1.74 7.99 14.92
CA ASP A 54 -0.73 7.91 13.86
C ASP A 54 0.20 6.74 14.17
N GLN A 55 0.10 5.68 13.37
CA GLN A 55 0.93 4.48 13.48
C GLN A 55 2.00 4.41 12.40
N THR A 56 2.26 5.51 11.72
CA THR A 56 3.19 5.57 10.60
C THR A 56 4.56 5.01 10.96
N GLU A 57 5.16 5.49 12.05
CA GLU A 57 6.50 5.05 12.47
C GLU A 57 6.53 3.56 12.88
N ASN A 58 5.46 3.06 13.50
CA ASN A 58 5.36 1.65 13.88
C ASN A 58 5.22 0.72 12.67
N THR A 59 4.84 1.25 11.50
CA THR A 59 4.70 0.49 10.26
C THR A 59 6.05 0.39 9.50
N MET A 60 6.99 1.28 9.77
CA MET A 60 8.28 1.33 9.04
C MET A 60 9.06 0.01 9.07
N PRO A 61 9.24 -0.66 10.22
CA PRO A 61 9.97 -1.94 10.25
C PRO A 61 9.36 -3.01 9.34
N THR A 62 8.02 -3.02 9.21
CA THR A 62 7.32 -3.97 8.33
C THR A 62 7.59 -3.66 6.86
N LEU A 63 7.64 -2.39 6.47
CA LEU A 63 7.97 -1.98 5.11
C LEU A 63 9.42 -2.32 4.77
N ASP A 64 10.35 -2.03 5.66
CA ASP A 64 11.78 -2.34 5.49
C ASP A 64 12.00 -3.85 5.38
N TYR A 65 11.29 -4.65 6.20
CA TYR A 65 11.33 -6.10 6.11
C TYR A 65 10.75 -6.61 4.77
N GLY A 66 9.64 -6.04 4.32
CA GLY A 66 9.05 -6.35 3.01
C GLY A 66 10.03 -6.07 1.86
N LYS A 67 10.70 -4.92 1.88
CA LYS A 67 11.75 -4.57 0.90
C LYS A 67 12.93 -5.53 0.96
N TYR A 68 13.40 -5.86 2.18
CA TYR A 68 14.46 -6.85 2.37
C TYR A 68 14.08 -8.21 1.78
N PHE A 69 12.85 -8.68 2.05
CA PHE A 69 12.37 -9.96 1.55
C PHE A 69 12.35 -10.00 0.01
N ILE A 70 11.89 -8.94 -0.63
CA ILE A 70 11.85 -8.84 -2.08
C ILE A 70 13.26 -8.90 -2.66
N ASN A 71 14.18 -8.09 -2.17
CA ASN A 71 15.55 -8.03 -2.68
C ASN A 71 16.33 -9.34 -2.40
N ARG A 72 16.05 -9.98 -1.28
CA ARG A 72 16.80 -11.18 -0.88
C ARG A 72 16.28 -12.47 -1.49
N PHE A 73 14.99 -12.57 -1.74
CA PHE A 73 14.35 -13.80 -2.18
C PHE A 73 13.66 -13.69 -3.53
N VAL A 74 12.89 -12.64 -3.75
CA VAL A 74 12.08 -12.53 -4.98
C VAL A 74 12.94 -12.23 -6.19
N GLU A 75 13.80 -11.21 -6.14
CA GLU A 75 14.67 -10.83 -7.27
C GLU A 75 15.62 -11.97 -7.67
N PRO A 76 16.37 -12.61 -6.75
CA PRO A 76 17.22 -13.73 -7.12
C PRO A 76 16.46 -14.93 -7.68
N THR A 77 15.22 -15.18 -7.20
CA THR A 77 14.38 -16.27 -7.73
C THR A 77 13.99 -15.98 -9.19
N ILE A 78 13.63 -14.75 -9.52
CA ILE A 78 13.31 -14.36 -10.90
C ILE A 78 14.52 -14.52 -11.82
N ASP A 79 15.70 -14.12 -11.36
CA ASP A 79 16.94 -14.27 -12.11
C ASP A 79 17.30 -15.75 -12.30
N TYR A 80 17.12 -16.57 -11.27
CA TYR A 80 17.34 -18.03 -11.36
C TYR A 80 16.39 -18.71 -12.35
N ILE A 81 15.09 -18.36 -12.32
CA ILE A 81 14.11 -18.90 -13.28
C ILE A 81 14.49 -18.48 -14.70
N SER A 82 14.91 -17.22 -14.91
CA SER A 82 15.36 -16.73 -16.20
C SER A 82 16.60 -17.45 -16.71
N TYR A 83 17.56 -17.72 -15.83
CA TYR A 83 18.77 -18.50 -16.14
C TYR A 83 18.42 -19.97 -16.47
N SER A 84 17.63 -20.61 -15.62
CA SER A 84 17.25 -22.02 -15.75
C SER A 84 16.44 -22.28 -17.02
N SER A 85 15.55 -21.36 -17.39
CA SER A 85 14.77 -21.46 -18.62
C SER A 85 15.65 -21.38 -19.88
N LYS A 86 16.71 -20.56 -19.86
CA LYS A 86 17.69 -20.52 -20.96
C LYS A 86 18.42 -21.83 -21.17
N LYS A 87 18.71 -22.54 -20.07
CA LYS A 87 19.39 -23.84 -20.10
C LYS A 87 18.47 -24.97 -20.56
N SER A 88 17.25 -25.03 -20.02
CA SER A 88 16.33 -26.15 -20.23
C SER A 88 15.47 -25.99 -21.48
N PHE A 89 15.10 -24.77 -21.84
CA PHE A 89 14.19 -24.45 -22.94
C PHE A 89 14.69 -23.22 -23.76
N PRO A 90 15.83 -23.34 -24.45
CA PRO A 90 16.48 -22.18 -25.08
C PRO A 90 15.60 -21.42 -26.08
N LYS A 91 14.73 -22.12 -26.79
CA LYS A 91 13.80 -21.50 -27.76
C LYS A 91 12.67 -20.71 -27.09
N MET A 92 12.23 -21.13 -25.90
CA MET A 92 11.16 -20.49 -25.14
C MET A 92 11.66 -19.48 -24.09
N ALA A 93 12.94 -19.53 -23.77
CA ALA A 93 13.54 -18.71 -22.72
C ALA A 93 13.31 -17.18 -22.90
N PRO A 94 13.42 -16.61 -24.11
CA PRO A 94 13.13 -15.19 -24.32
C PRO A 94 11.68 -14.82 -23.98
N ILE A 95 10.73 -15.70 -24.31
CA ILE A 95 9.29 -15.49 -24.05
C ILE A 95 9.03 -15.60 -22.54
N ILE A 96 9.52 -16.64 -21.90
CA ILE A 96 9.36 -16.87 -20.45
C ILE A 96 10.02 -15.72 -19.67
N GLY A 97 11.25 -15.37 -19.99
CA GLY A 97 11.99 -14.32 -19.32
C GLY A 97 11.35 -12.94 -19.49
N SER A 98 10.89 -12.58 -20.68
CA SER A 98 10.22 -11.31 -20.93
C SER A 98 8.87 -11.23 -20.21
N PHE A 99 8.10 -12.31 -20.21
CA PHE A 99 6.80 -12.38 -19.51
C PHE A 99 6.96 -12.18 -18.00
N ILE A 100 7.87 -12.93 -17.38
CA ILE A 100 8.11 -12.83 -15.93
C ILE A 100 8.62 -11.44 -15.57
N ARG A 101 9.61 -10.92 -16.33
CA ARG A 101 10.21 -9.62 -16.05
C ARG A 101 9.21 -8.48 -16.26
N SER A 102 8.39 -8.50 -17.32
CA SER A 102 7.37 -7.48 -17.55
C SER A 102 6.32 -7.45 -16.43
N LYS A 103 5.88 -8.62 -15.94
CA LYS A 103 4.96 -8.71 -14.79
C LYS A 103 5.59 -8.22 -13.49
N TYR A 104 6.85 -8.53 -13.28
CA TYR A 104 7.60 -8.05 -12.12
C TYR A 104 7.81 -6.54 -12.17
N ASP A 105 8.24 -5.98 -13.30
CA ASP A 105 8.49 -4.54 -13.45
C ASP A 105 7.23 -3.71 -13.29
N LEU A 106 6.06 -4.22 -13.75
CA LEU A 106 4.77 -3.60 -13.46
C LEU A 106 4.48 -3.51 -11.95
N LYS A 107 4.82 -4.57 -11.21
CA LYS A 107 4.65 -4.61 -9.76
C LYS A 107 5.75 -3.88 -9.00
N LYS A 108 6.96 -3.83 -9.53
CA LYS A 108 8.10 -3.14 -8.89
C LYS A 108 7.79 -1.67 -8.62
N LYS A 109 7.11 -0.99 -9.55
CA LYS A 109 6.63 0.38 -9.33
C LYS A 109 5.69 0.51 -8.13
N GLN A 110 4.91 -0.53 -7.84
CA GLN A 110 4.06 -0.58 -6.63
C GLN A 110 4.89 -0.94 -5.39
N LEU A 111 5.94 -1.74 -5.55
CA LEU A 111 6.86 -2.12 -4.48
C LEU A 111 7.79 -0.98 -4.03
N ASP A 112 8.02 0.02 -4.88
CA ASP A 112 8.72 1.25 -4.48
C ASP A 112 7.95 1.99 -3.35
N LEU A 113 6.66 1.71 -3.19
CA LEU A 113 5.85 2.19 -2.07
C LEU A 113 6.21 1.53 -0.73
N LEU A 114 6.97 0.43 -0.74
CA LEU A 114 7.55 -0.20 0.45
C LEU A 114 8.83 0.53 0.94
N ASP A 115 9.28 1.56 0.22
CA ASP A 115 10.36 2.40 0.73
C ASP A 115 9.86 3.25 1.90
N SER A 116 10.42 3.01 3.09
CA SER A 116 10.01 3.67 4.33
C SER A 116 10.16 5.20 4.25
N ASN A 117 11.17 5.71 3.53
CA ASN A 117 11.38 7.15 3.36
C ASN A 117 10.33 7.78 2.43
N LEU A 118 10.01 7.10 1.31
CA LEU A 118 8.94 7.53 0.42
C LEU A 118 7.58 7.44 1.12
N PHE A 119 7.37 6.40 1.91
CA PHE A 119 6.14 6.25 2.67
C PHE A 119 5.95 7.43 3.65
N ARG A 120 6.94 7.73 4.50
CA ARG A 120 6.89 8.88 5.42
C ARG A 120 6.61 10.20 4.72
N LYS A 121 7.19 10.38 3.55
CA LYS A 121 7.06 11.63 2.78
C LYS A 121 5.63 11.85 2.27
N TYR A 122 4.96 10.79 1.86
CA TYR A 122 3.71 10.91 1.11
C TYR A 122 2.50 10.32 1.82
N ARG A 123 2.69 9.42 2.76
CA ARG A 123 1.61 8.64 3.38
C ARG A 123 1.68 8.66 4.89
N LYS A 124 0.52 8.39 5.49
CA LYS A 124 0.36 8.10 6.91
C LYS A 124 -0.47 6.84 7.06
N TYR A 125 -0.10 6.01 8.02
CA TYR A 125 -0.95 4.92 8.47
C TYR A 125 -1.69 5.37 9.72
N MET A 126 -3.00 5.53 9.58
CA MET A 126 -3.86 6.09 10.63
C MET A 126 -4.88 5.08 11.09
N ILE A 127 -5.15 5.09 12.38
CA ILE A 127 -6.25 4.35 13.01
C ILE A 127 -7.21 5.38 13.61
N PHE A 128 -8.48 5.27 13.25
CA PHE A 128 -9.53 6.16 13.72
C PHE A 128 -10.57 5.40 14.51
N LEU A 129 -10.95 5.95 15.65
CA LEU A 129 -12.12 5.54 16.40
C LEU A 129 -13.23 6.56 16.20
N PHE A 130 -14.30 6.14 15.56
CA PHE A 130 -15.49 6.94 15.34
C PHE A 130 -16.64 6.45 16.22
N LYS A 131 -17.55 7.35 16.56
CA LYS A 131 -18.83 7.06 17.17
C LYS A 131 -19.96 7.47 16.25
N LYS A 132 -20.93 6.60 16.02
CA LYS A 132 -22.14 6.94 15.27
C LYS A 132 -23.03 7.86 16.13
N ILE A 133 -23.44 8.99 15.55
CA ILE A 133 -24.39 9.93 16.16
C ILE A 133 -25.81 9.48 15.80
#